data_500af56dde1759f0a4214ce7fc6a2e60
#
_entry.id   500af56dde1759f0a4214ce7fc6a2e60
#
_cell.length_a   1.000
_cell.length_b   1.000
_cell.length_c   1.000
_cell.angle_alpha   90.00
_cell.angle_beta   90.00
_cell.angle_gamma   90.00
#
_symmetry.space_group_name_H-M   'P 1'
#
loop_
_entity.id
_entity.type
_entity.pdbx_description
1 polymer ?
#
loop_
_entity_poly.entity_id
_entity_poly.type
_entity_poly.pdbx_seq_one_letter_code
_entity_poly.pdbx_strand_id
1 'polypeptide(L)'
;RSDTIKEAIIYNKLKPGEILAEEKLAEELNISRTQIRSALSKLVFEEIAFINKNKNVIVSDITQKDIDDIFFIRESLEPLAVSLLKDKITKSQIEDLKNKYIEQLHTIEQFDGYSFIELDYDFHNTISEYTGNSFLNETIKKATLVTKRFLILSGTVPQYSIIANKEHKEIIDYIERGQFEEASESMLRHLKNVKEKILRKNA
;
A
#
# COMPACT_ATOMS: atom_id res chain seq x y z
N ARG A 1 -0.06 16.10 -11.50
CA ARG A 1 -0.47 15.60 -12.85
C ARG A 1 0.19 14.27 -13.22
N SER A 2 1.45 14.03 -12.84
CA SER A 2 2.04 12.67 -12.76
C SER A 2 1.18 11.78 -11.87
N ASP A 3 0.64 12.33 -10.82
CA ASP A 3 -0.21 11.64 -9.84
C ASP A 3 -1.52 11.15 -10.46
N THR A 4 -2.10 11.88 -11.42
CA THR A 4 -3.34 11.48 -12.11
C THR A 4 -3.18 10.18 -12.93
N ILE A 5 -2.05 10.01 -13.65
CA ILE A 5 -1.76 8.78 -14.41
C ILE A 5 -1.45 7.65 -13.43
N LYS A 6 -0.64 7.93 -12.40
CA LYS A 6 -0.31 6.97 -11.34
C LYS A 6 -1.57 6.47 -10.62
N GLU A 7 -2.46 7.36 -10.23
CA GLU A 7 -3.74 7.01 -9.64
C GLU A 7 -4.60 6.15 -10.58
N ALA A 8 -4.67 6.50 -11.87
CA ALA A 8 -5.42 5.72 -12.84
C ALA A 8 -4.88 4.27 -12.96
N ILE A 9 -3.57 4.07 -12.82
CA ILE A 9 -2.95 2.74 -12.78
C ILE A 9 -3.25 2.05 -11.45
N ILE A 10 -3.08 2.73 -10.32
CA ILE A 10 -3.33 2.16 -8.98
C ILE A 10 -4.77 1.69 -8.87
N TYR A 11 -5.73 2.51 -9.32
CA TYR A 11 -7.17 2.17 -9.28
C TYR A 11 -7.65 1.34 -10.47
N ASN A 12 -6.72 0.74 -11.23
CA ASN A 12 -7.02 -0.16 -12.35
C ASN A 12 -7.90 0.45 -13.47
N LYS A 13 -7.88 1.77 -13.61
CA LYS A 13 -8.48 2.47 -14.77
C LYS A 13 -7.61 2.29 -16.00
N LEU A 14 -6.28 2.33 -15.82
CA LEU A 14 -5.27 1.90 -16.79
C LEU A 14 -4.77 0.53 -16.35
N LYS A 15 -5.01 -0.49 -17.18
CA LYS A 15 -4.84 -1.90 -16.81
C LYS A 15 -3.41 -2.40 -17.03
N PRO A 16 -2.96 -3.44 -16.30
CA PRO A 16 -1.72 -4.13 -16.62
C PRO A 16 -1.64 -4.52 -18.10
N GLY A 17 -0.46 -4.30 -18.72
CA GLY A 17 -0.24 -4.54 -20.14
C GLY A 17 -0.73 -3.43 -21.08
N GLU A 18 -1.44 -2.43 -20.59
CA GLU A 18 -1.92 -1.30 -21.40
C GLU A 18 -0.76 -0.37 -21.80
N ILE A 19 -0.78 0.06 -23.07
CA ILE A 19 0.23 1.00 -23.60
C ILE A 19 -0.14 2.42 -23.20
N LEU A 20 0.78 3.10 -22.55
CA LEU A 20 0.67 4.50 -22.15
C LEU A 20 1.16 5.41 -23.30
N ALA A 21 0.31 5.62 -24.31
CA ALA A 21 0.65 6.42 -25.49
C ALA A 21 0.73 7.91 -25.13
N GLU A 22 1.92 8.53 -25.31
CA GLU A 22 2.17 9.95 -24.98
C GLU A 22 1.15 10.88 -25.63
N GLU A 23 0.81 10.65 -26.90
CA GLU A 23 -0.09 11.48 -27.69
C GLU A 23 -1.51 11.46 -27.16
N LYS A 24 -2.05 10.26 -26.93
CA LYS A 24 -3.38 10.05 -26.38
C LYS A 24 -3.53 10.66 -24.98
N LEU A 25 -2.55 10.41 -24.10
CA LEU A 25 -2.56 10.97 -22.75
C LEU A 25 -2.43 12.50 -22.75
N ALA A 26 -1.66 13.07 -23.66
CA ALA A 26 -1.54 14.53 -23.80
C ALA A 26 -2.86 15.18 -24.20
N GLU A 27 -3.60 14.57 -25.12
CA GLU A 27 -4.95 14.99 -25.53
C GLU A 27 -5.95 14.86 -24.39
N GLU A 28 -6.07 13.67 -23.79
CA GLU A 28 -7.05 13.39 -22.74
C GLU A 28 -6.87 14.26 -21.50
N LEU A 29 -5.62 14.54 -21.12
CA LEU A 29 -5.29 15.32 -19.93
C LEU A 29 -5.11 16.82 -20.22
N ASN A 30 -5.16 17.21 -21.49
CA ASN A 30 -4.93 18.59 -21.95
C ASN A 30 -3.61 19.18 -21.38
N ILE A 31 -2.51 18.45 -21.54
CA ILE A 31 -1.16 18.85 -21.13
C ILE A 31 -0.13 18.55 -22.24
N SER A 32 1.05 19.17 -22.15
CA SER A 32 2.08 19.01 -23.18
C SER A 32 2.66 17.59 -23.18
N ARG A 33 3.09 17.12 -24.39
CA ARG A 33 3.79 15.82 -24.54
C ARG A 33 5.05 15.74 -23.67
N THR A 34 5.76 16.86 -23.48
CA THR A 34 6.95 16.91 -22.62
C THR A 34 6.60 16.60 -21.16
N GLN A 35 5.49 17.13 -20.66
CA GLN A 35 5.01 16.83 -19.30
C GLN A 35 4.56 15.37 -19.18
N ILE A 36 3.88 14.82 -20.19
CA ILE A 36 3.53 13.39 -20.22
C ILE A 36 4.80 12.53 -20.20
N ARG A 37 5.77 12.81 -21.03
CA ARG A 37 7.04 12.06 -21.09
C ARG A 37 7.75 12.06 -19.74
N SER A 38 7.82 13.19 -19.07
CA SER A 38 8.38 13.31 -17.73
C SER A 38 7.60 12.45 -16.70
N ALA A 39 6.26 12.49 -16.77
CA ALA A 39 5.41 11.67 -15.90
C ALA A 39 5.62 10.17 -16.17
N LEU A 40 5.66 9.75 -17.43
CA LEU A 40 5.89 8.34 -17.79
C LEU A 40 7.29 7.86 -17.37
N SER A 41 8.33 8.71 -17.51
CA SER A 41 9.67 8.39 -17.05
C SER A 41 9.70 8.17 -15.52
N LYS A 42 8.93 8.94 -14.75
CA LYS A 42 8.78 8.74 -13.31
C LYS A 42 8.10 7.42 -12.98
N LEU A 43 7.05 7.06 -13.71
CA LEU A 43 6.36 5.77 -13.53
C LEU A 43 7.26 4.57 -13.83
N VAL A 44 8.13 4.70 -14.84
CA VAL A 44 9.15 3.68 -15.17
C VAL A 44 10.20 3.58 -14.06
N PHE A 45 10.67 4.71 -13.54
CA PHE A 45 11.61 4.74 -12.41
C PHE A 45 10.99 4.11 -11.14
N GLU A 46 9.70 4.31 -10.91
CA GLU A 46 8.95 3.72 -9.80
C GLU A 46 8.53 2.26 -10.06
N GLU A 47 8.89 1.66 -11.21
CA GLU A 47 8.54 0.29 -11.63
C GLU A 47 7.02 0.03 -11.78
N ILE A 48 6.21 1.09 -11.79
CA ILE A 48 4.75 1.04 -12.05
C ILE A 48 4.47 0.81 -13.53
N ALA A 49 5.40 1.20 -14.38
CA ALA A 49 5.41 0.95 -15.82
C ALA A 49 6.81 0.49 -16.26
N PHE A 50 6.92 -0.09 -17.44
CA PHE A 50 8.19 -0.46 -18.04
C PHE A 50 8.23 -0.11 -19.53
N ILE A 51 9.43 -0.03 -20.10
CA ILE A 51 9.62 0.21 -21.54
C ILE A 51 9.84 -1.14 -22.23
N ASN A 52 8.97 -1.48 -23.18
CA ASN A 52 9.11 -2.72 -23.95
C ASN A 52 10.12 -2.60 -25.10
N LYS A 53 10.35 -3.72 -25.84
CA LYS A 53 11.28 -3.76 -26.99
C LYS A 53 10.92 -2.77 -28.10
N ASN A 54 9.65 -2.40 -28.23
CA ASN A 54 9.15 -1.45 -29.22
C ASN A 54 9.20 0.01 -28.71
N LYS A 55 9.88 0.28 -27.60
CA LYS A 55 9.98 1.58 -26.93
C LYS A 55 8.66 2.17 -26.44
N ASN A 56 7.63 1.34 -26.31
CA ASN A 56 6.37 1.75 -25.67
C ASN A 56 6.49 1.65 -24.16
N VAL A 57 5.92 2.63 -23.45
CA VAL A 57 5.71 2.55 -22.00
C VAL A 57 4.45 1.73 -21.75
N ILE A 58 4.55 0.71 -20.92
CA ILE A 58 3.47 -0.26 -20.63
C ILE A 58 3.25 -0.33 -19.12
N VAL A 59 2.00 -0.40 -18.70
CA VAL A 59 1.62 -0.61 -17.29
C VAL A 59 2.15 -1.95 -16.81
N SER A 60 2.95 -1.96 -15.74
CA SER A 60 3.48 -3.20 -15.14
C SER A 60 2.37 -4.05 -14.56
N ASP A 61 2.49 -5.37 -14.70
CA ASP A 61 1.70 -6.33 -13.95
C ASP A 61 2.28 -6.53 -12.55
N ILE A 62 1.52 -7.21 -11.68
CA ILE A 62 1.97 -7.65 -10.37
C ILE A 62 1.84 -9.16 -10.34
N THR A 63 2.96 -9.84 -10.36
CA THR A 63 3.02 -11.31 -10.37
C THR A 63 2.92 -11.88 -8.95
N GLN A 64 2.66 -13.19 -8.87
CA GLN A 64 2.73 -13.92 -7.59
C GLN A 64 4.10 -13.75 -6.92
N LYS A 65 5.17 -13.81 -7.72
CA LYS A 65 6.52 -13.61 -7.22
C LYS A 65 6.72 -12.23 -6.61
N ASP A 66 6.18 -11.18 -7.23
CA ASP A 66 6.27 -9.82 -6.67
C ASP A 66 5.59 -9.76 -5.31
N ILE A 67 4.45 -10.42 -5.13
CA ILE A 67 3.75 -10.49 -3.85
C ILE A 67 4.58 -11.23 -2.81
N ASP A 68 5.20 -12.35 -3.15
CA ASP A 68 6.07 -13.09 -2.25
C ASP A 68 7.27 -12.26 -1.79
N ASP A 69 7.94 -11.59 -2.73
CA ASP A 69 9.09 -10.74 -2.46
C ASP A 69 8.69 -9.52 -1.58
N ILE A 70 7.56 -8.88 -1.88
CA ILE A 70 7.06 -7.73 -1.12
C ILE A 70 6.65 -8.12 0.29
N PHE A 71 5.94 -9.23 0.49
CA PHE A 71 5.57 -9.68 1.83
C PHE A 71 6.78 -10.11 2.65
N PHE A 72 7.81 -10.68 2.04
CA PHE A 72 9.08 -10.94 2.72
C PHE A 72 9.68 -9.66 3.32
N ILE A 73 9.68 -8.56 2.56
CA ILE A 73 10.13 -7.25 3.03
C ILE A 73 9.20 -6.69 4.12
N ARG A 74 7.89 -6.73 3.92
CA ARG A 74 6.90 -6.23 4.87
C ARG A 74 6.97 -6.99 6.21
N GLU A 75 7.01 -8.31 6.18
CA GLU A 75 7.13 -9.17 7.36
C GLU A 75 8.44 -8.94 8.14
N SER A 76 9.50 -8.46 7.47
CA SER A 76 10.76 -8.10 8.12
C SER A 76 10.76 -6.70 8.70
N LEU A 77 10.22 -5.72 7.98
CA LEU A 77 10.39 -4.31 8.30
C LEU A 77 9.24 -3.69 9.12
N GLU A 78 8.00 -4.12 8.93
CA GLU A 78 6.88 -3.53 9.66
C GLU A 78 6.83 -3.94 11.14
N PRO A 79 7.10 -5.22 11.52
CA PRO A 79 7.27 -5.58 12.93
C PRO A 79 8.45 -4.83 13.57
N LEU A 80 9.56 -4.62 12.83
CA LEU A 80 10.68 -3.80 13.29
C LEU A 80 10.24 -2.36 13.52
N ALA A 81 9.45 -1.77 12.59
CA ALA A 81 8.92 -0.41 12.75
C ALA A 81 8.10 -0.28 14.03
N VAL A 82 7.23 -1.25 14.33
CA VAL A 82 6.46 -1.29 15.59
C VAL A 82 7.39 -1.32 16.81
N SER A 83 8.42 -2.18 16.80
CA SER A 83 9.39 -2.27 17.90
C SER A 83 10.15 -0.97 18.14
N LEU A 84 10.46 -0.23 17.07
CA LEU A 84 11.16 1.06 17.14
C LEU A 84 10.32 2.21 17.71
N LEU A 85 9.01 2.03 17.90
CA LEU A 85 8.14 3.00 18.56
C LEU A 85 8.34 3.04 20.08
N LYS A 86 8.94 2.00 20.67
CA LYS A 86 9.21 1.95 22.11
C LYS A 86 9.96 3.21 22.55
N ASP A 87 9.48 3.81 23.62
CA ASP A 87 10.01 5.05 24.22
C ASP A 87 10.01 6.29 23.31
N LYS A 88 9.36 6.21 22.13
CA LYS A 88 9.31 7.32 21.16
C LYS A 88 7.88 7.78 20.86
N ILE A 89 6.94 6.84 20.74
CA ILE A 89 5.57 7.17 20.35
C ILE A 89 4.88 8.02 21.43
N THR A 90 4.22 9.08 20.99
CA THR A 90 3.47 9.99 21.86
C THR A 90 2.01 9.54 22.02
N LYS A 91 1.35 10.02 23.08
CA LYS A 91 -0.10 9.79 23.28
C LYS A 91 -0.93 10.29 22.10
N SER A 92 -0.56 11.45 21.51
CA SER A 92 -1.25 12.00 20.35
C SER A 92 -1.12 11.09 19.12
N GLN A 93 0.04 10.46 18.91
CA GLN A 93 0.27 9.52 17.82
C GLN A 93 -0.51 8.22 18.02
N ILE A 94 -0.66 7.75 19.27
CA ILE A 94 -1.52 6.60 19.58
C ILE A 94 -2.98 6.93 19.27
N GLU A 95 -3.46 8.13 19.64
CA GLU A 95 -4.81 8.56 19.31
C GLU A 95 -5.03 8.70 17.79
N ASP A 96 -4.02 9.13 17.04
CA ASP A 96 -4.09 9.15 15.56
C ASP A 96 -4.24 7.73 15.00
N LEU A 97 -3.50 6.74 15.47
CA LEU A 97 -3.67 5.34 15.07
C LEU A 97 -5.07 4.79 15.40
N LYS A 98 -5.62 5.16 16.57
CA LYS A 98 -7.00 4.79 16.94
C LYS A 98 -8.04 5.42 16.02
N ASN A 99 -7.86 6.68 15.64
CA ASN A 99 -8.74 7.35 14.68
C ASN A 99 -8.72 6.65 13.32
N LYS A 100 -7.54 6.29 12.81
CA LYS A 100 -7.41 5.50 11.57
C LYS A 100 -8.14 4.16 11.65
N TYR A 101 -8.05 3.45 12.77
CA TYR A 101 -8.82 2.23 13.00
C TYR A 101 -10.34 2.48 12.94
N ILE A 102 -10.83 3.55 13.57
CA ILE A 102 -12.25 3.91 13.56
C ILE A 102 -12.71 4.28 12.15
N GLU A 103 -11.92 5.03 11.41
CA GLU A 103 -12.21 5.38 10.02
C GLU A 103 -12.27 4.12 9.12
N GLN A 104 -11.33 3.18 9.29
CA GLN A 104 -11.38 1.89 8.60
C GLN A 104 -12.67 1.11 8.92
N LEU A 105 -13.07 1.04 10.19
CA LEU A 105 -14.30 0.38 10.59
C LEU A 105 -15.53 1.01 9.90
N HIS A 106 -15.56 2.33 9.82
CA HIS A 106 -16.64 3.05 9.15
C HIS A 106 -16.73 2.72 7.65
N THR A 107 -15.59 2.61 6.94
CA THR A 107 -15.59 2.19 5.53
C THR A 107 -16.09 0.75 5.35
N ILE A 108 -15.81 -0.14 6.29
CA ILE A 108 -16.33 -1.51 6.27
C ILE A 108 -17.86 -1.51 6.41
N GLU A 109 -18.40 -0.72 7.32
CA GLU A 109 -19.85 -0.58 7.54
C GLU A 109 -20.57 -0.02 6.32
N GLN A 110 -19.91 0.84 5.54
CA GLN A 110 -20.41 1.42 4.30
C GLN A 110 -20.14 0.56 3.06
N PHE A 111 -19.47 -0.59 3.18
CA PHE A 111 -19.04 -1.43 2.07
C PHE A 111 -18.12 -0.72 1.07
N ASP A 112 -17.37 0.30 1.53
CA ASP A 112 -16.40 1.06 0.74
C ASP A 112 -15.01 0.43 0.81
N GLY A 113 -14.78 -0.58 -0.02
CA GLY A 113 -13.51 -1.29 -0.08
C GLY A 113 -12.34 -0.43 -0.57
N TYR A 114 -12.58 0.55 -1.44
CA TYR A 114 -11.51 1.44 -1.90
C TYR A 114 -11.00 2.34 -0.78
N SER A 115 -11.90 2.99 -0.06
CA SER A 115 -11.52 3.82 1.09
C SER A 115 -10.87 2.99 2.19
N PHE A 116 -11.32 1.74 2.39
CA PHE A 116 -10.65 0.83 3.32
C PHE A 116 -9.18 0.60 2.93
N ILE A 117 -8.88 0.31 1.64
CA ILE A 117 -7.50 0.08 1.17
C ILE A 117 -6.64 1.34 1.36
N GLU A 118 -7.18 2.54 1.13
CA GLU A 118 -6.47 3.80 1.37
C GLU A 118 -6.07 3.95 2.84
N LEU A 119 -7.00 3.70 3.75
CA LEU A 119 -6.76 3.80 5.18
C LEU A 119 -5.86 2.68 5.71
N ASP A 120 -5.92 1.49 5.12
CA ASP A 120 -5.00 0.38 5.40
C ASP A 120 -3.56 0.75 5.02
N TYR A 121 -3.38 1.25 3.81
CA TYR A 121 -2.10 1.78 3.34
C TYR A 121 -1.56 2.88 4.27
N ASP A 122 -2.42 3.83 4.65
CA ASP A 122 -2.06 4.94 5.52
C ASP A 122 -1.70 4.46 6.95
N PHE A 123 -2.41 3.49 7.51
CA PHE A 123 -2.12 2.91 8.81
C PHE A 123 -0.69 2.34 8.90
N HIS A 124 -0.32 1.48 7.95
CA HIS A 124 1.01 0.88 7.91
C HIS A 124 2.12 1.91 7.73
N ASN A 125 1.90 2.90 6.86
CA ASN A 125 2.88 3.96 6.62
C ASN A 125 3.01 4.92 7.81
N THR A 126 1.92 5.23 8.50
CA THR A 126 1.95 6.07 9.70
C THR A 126 2.80 5.45 10.81
N ILE A 127 2.69 4.14 11.02
CA ILE A 127 3.55 3.43 11.99
C ILE A 127 5.03 3.59 11.62
N SER A 128 5.39 3.41 10.35
CA SER A 128 6.78 3.55 9.91
C SER A 128 7.28 5.01 9.98
N GLU A 129 6.41 5.98 9.71
CA GLU A 129 6.73 7.40 9.83
C GLU A 129 7.05 7.79 11.26
N TYR A 130 6.29 7.28 12.24
CA TYR A 130 6.50 7.56 13.66
C TYR A 130 7.82 7.00 14.20
N THR A 131 8.50 6.11 13.48
CA THR A 131 9.86 5.67 13.83
C THR A 131 10.91 6.79 13.71
N GLY A 132 10.63 7.81 12.88
CA GLY A 132 11.58 8.86 12.50
C GLY A 132 12.69 8.40 11.56
N ASN A 133 12.66 7.14 11.08
CA ASN A 133 13.64 6.60 10.13
C ASN A 133 13.12 6.75 8.70
N SER A 134 13.64 7.75 7.96
CA SER A 134 13.19 8.06 6.60
C SER A 134 13.41 6.91 5.60
N PHE A 135 14.53 6.20 5.67
CA PHE A 135 14.81 5.08 4.77
C PHE A 135 13.89 3.89 5.02
N LEU A 136 13.60 3.58 6.28
CA LEU A 136 12.63 2.55 6.66
C LEU A 136 11.25 2.92 6.14
N ASN A 137 10.82 4.15 6.38
CA ASN A 137 9.52 4.66 5.94
C ASN A 137 9.36 4.60 4.41
N GLU A 138 10.33 5.09 3.63
CA GLU A 138 10.27 5.03 2.17
C GLU A 138 10.24 3.59 1.63
N THR A 139 10.98 2.68 2.27
CA THR A 139 10.96 1.26 1.88
C THR A 139 9.61 0.62 2.15
N ILE A 140 9.02 0.86 3.32
CA ILE A 140 7.68 0.36 3.67
C ILE A 140 6.62 0.97 2.75
N LYS A 141 6.68 2.28 2.47
CA LYS A 141 5.78 2.95 1.53
C LYS A 141 5.80 2.32 0.14
N LYS A 142 6.98 2.00 -0.38
CA LYS A 142 7.11 1.31 -1.68
C LYS A 142 6.45 -0.07 -1.63
N ALA A 143 6.70 -0.85 -0.61
CA ALA A 143 6.15 -2.19 -0.44
C ALA A 143 4.63 -2.19 -0.24
N THR A 144 4.11 -1.32 0.60
CA THR A 144 2.66 -1.19 0.86
C THR A 144 1.90 -0.66 -0.36
N LEU A 145 2.52 0.19 -1.19
CA LEU A 145 1.92 0.66 -2.45
C LEU A 145 1.71 -0.49 -3.44
N VAL A 146 2.67 -1.40 -3.57
CA VAL A 146 2.51 -2.60 -4.42
C VAL A 146 1.39 -3.48 -3.88
N THR A 147 1.32 -3.70 -2.57
CA THR A 147 0.23 -4.46 -1.94
C THR A 147 -1.13 -3.81 -2.17
N LYS A 148 -1.24 -2.49 -1.96
CA LYS A 148 -2.46 -1.71 -2.24
C LYS A 148 -2.95 -1.93 -3.67
N ARG A 149 -2.06 -1.79 -4.65
CA ARG A 149 -2.38 -2.00 -6.06
C ARG A 149 -2.85 -3.45 -6.31
N PHE A 150 -2.18 -4.43 -5.74
CA PHE A 150 -2.57 -5.84 -5.86
C PHE A 150 -3.95 -6.12 -5.27
N LEU A 151 -4.28 -5.58 -4.10
CA LEU A 151 -5.58 -5.73 -3.45
C LEU A 151 -6.72 -5.17 -4.33
N ILE A 152 -6.48 -4.03 -4.97
CA ILE A 152 -7.44 -3.43 -5.91
C ILE A 152 -7.63 -4.34 -7.14
N LEU A 153 -6.54 -4.85 -7.73
CA LEU A 153 -6.58 -5.71 -8.90
C LEU A 153 -7.28 -7.05 -8.61
N SER A 154 -7.02 -7.65 -7.46
CA SER A 154 -7.57 -8.96 -7.08
C SER A 154 -9.03 -8.92 -6.63
N GLY A 155 -9.55 -7.75 -6.24
CA GLY A 155 -10.88 -7.58 -5.68
C GLY A 155 -11.14 -8.37 -4.39
N THR A 156 -10.08 -8.61 -3.59
CA THR A 156 -10.14 -9.44 -2.38
C THR A 156 -10.53 -8.69 -1.10
N VAL A 157 -10.71 -7.38 -1.18
CA VAL A 157 -10.92 -6.49 -0.02
C VAL A 157 -12.08 -6.90 0.89
N PRO A 158 -13.29 -7.22 0.36
CA PRO A 158 -14.41 -7.55 1.24
C PRO A 158 -14.16 -8.76 2.13
N GLN A 159 -13.30 -9.69 1.70
CA GLN A 159 -13.03 -10.93 2.43
C GLN A 159 -12.04 -10.74 3.57
N TYR A 160 -11.19 -9.72 3.51
CA TYR A 160 -10.13 -9.57 4.50
C TYR A 160 -10.31 -8.33 5.40
N SER A 161 -11.04 -7.29 4.97
CA SER A 161 -11.11 -6.00 5.65
C SER A 161 -11.55 -6.11 7.12
N ILE A 162 -12.58 -6.91 7.41
CA ILE A 162 -13.11 -7.10 8.77
C ILE A 162 -12.03 -7.70 9.69
N ILE A 163 -11.28 -8.68 9.18
CA ILE A 163 -10.25 -9.36 9.98
C ILE A 163 -9.04 -8.45 10.13
N ALA A 164 -8.60 -7.80 9.04
CA ALA A 164 -7.49 -6.86 9.08
C ALA A 164 -7.75 -5.72 10.08
N ASN A 165 -8.95 -5.15 10.07
CA ASN A 165 -9.31 -4.09 11.02
C ASN A 165 -9.26 -4.55 12.49
N LYS A 166 -9.71 -5.78 12.79
CA LYS A 166 -9.58 -6.36 14.13
C LYS A 166 -8.13 -6.56 14.55
N GLU A 167 -7.29 -7.00 13.61
CA GLU A 167 -5.86 -7.20 13.84
C GLU A 167 -5.14 -5.85 14.03
N HIS A 168 -5.52 -4.80 13.29
CA HIS A 168 -5.01 -3.43 13.52
C HIS A 168 -5.37 -2.94 14.93
N LYS A 169 -6.61 -3.19 15.38
CA LYS A 169 -6.99 -2.85 16.76
C LYS A 169 -6.11 -3.54 17.79
N GLU A 170 -5.83 -4.81 17.62
CA GLU A 170 -4.98 -5.58 18.54
C GLU A 170 -3.55 -4.99 18.59
N ILE A 171 -2.98 -4.62 17.44
CA ILE A 171 -1.66 -3.97 17.37
C ILE A 171 -1.68 -2.65 18.14
N ILE A 172 -2.70 -1.80 17.93
CA ILE A 172 -2.84 -0.52 18.61
C ILE A 172 -3.00 -0.72 20.12
N ASP A 173 -3.83 -1.68 20.56
CA ASP A 173 -4.06 -2.00 21.96
C ASP A 173 -2.75 -2.41 22.68
N TYR A 174 -1.89 -3.19 22.03
CA TYR A 174 -0.56 -3.54 22.57
C TYR A 174 0.37 -2.32 22.63
N ILE A 175 0.40 -1.49 21.60
CA ILE A 175 1.21 -0.24 21.58
C ILE A 175 0.77 0.67 22.73
N GLU A 176 -0.53 0.87 22.94
CA GLU A 176 -1.07 1.72 24.01
C GLU A 176 -0.68 1.22 25.41
N ARG A 177 -0.60 -0.10 25.60
CA ARG A 177 -0.17 -0.72 26.87
C ARG A 177 1.35 -0.74 27.03
N GLY A 178 2.12 -0.27 26.06
CA GLY A 178 3.58 -0.33 26.07
C GLY A 178 4.16 -1.73 25.82
N GLN A 179 3.34 -2.64 25.28
CA GLN A 179 3.70 -4.04 24.98
C GLN A 179 4.19 -4.15 23.53
N PHE A 180 5.39 -3.60 23.26
CA PHE A 180 5.91 -3.46 21.88
C PHE A 180 6.36 -4.78 21.27
N GLU A 181 6.76 -5.76 22.05
CA GLU A 181 7.11 -7.10 21.58
C GLU A 181 5.86 -7.82 21.06
N GLU A 182 4.78 -7.82 21.86
CA GLU A 182 3.49 -8.38 21.46
C GLU A 182 2.86 -7.63 20.27
N ALA A 183 3.01 -6.31 20.22
CA ALA A 183 2.55 -5.50 19.09
C ALA A 183 3.30 -5.88 17.80
N SER A 184 4.62 -6.07 17.87
CA SER A 184 5.46 -6.50 16.76
C SER A 184 5.08 -7.90 16.26
N GLU A 185 4.88 -8.85 17.16
CA GLU A 185 4.41 -10.21 16.83
C GLU A 185 3.01 -10.18 16.20
N SER A 186 2.12 -9.32 16.71
CA SER A 186 0.77 -9.13 16.17
C SER A 186 0.83 -8.56 14.74
N MET A 187 1.72 -7.60 14.47
CA MET A 187 1.96 -7.08 13.12
C MET A 187 2.45 -8.18 12.17
N LEU A 188 3.41 -9.00 12.58
CA LEU A 188 3.91 -10.12 11.78
C LEU A 188 2.79 -11.12 11.46
N ARG A 189 1.98 -11.49 12.45
CA ARG A 189 0.84 -12.39 12.28
C ARG A 189 -0.20 -11.81 11.31
N HIS A 190 -0.52 -10.52 11.46
CA HIS A 190 -1.40 -9.79 10.55
C HIS A 190 -0.91 -9.89 9.09
N LEU A 191 0.34 -9.58 8.81
CA LEU A 191 0.91 -9.63 7.47
C LEU A 191 0.86 -11.03 6.85
N LYS A 192 1.17 -12.08 7.63
CA LYS A 192 1.04 -13.47 7.19
C LYS A 192 -0.41 -13.84 6.86
N ASN A 193 -1.36 -13.41 7.68
CA ASN A 193 -2.78 -13.64 7.45
C ASN A 193 -3.28 -12.94 6.18
N VAL A 194 -2.86 -11.71 5.94
CA VAL A 194 -3.18 -10.97 4.72
C VAL A 194 -2.61 -11.68 3.50
N LYS A 195 -1.31 -12.03 3.53
CA LYS A 195 -0.64 -12.77 2.45
C LYS A 195 -1.39 -14.05 2.11
N GLU A 196 -1.69 -14.87 3.09
CA GLU A 196 -2.37 -16.15 2.90
C GLU A 196 -3.74 -15.98 2.23
N LYS A 197 -4.52 -14.99 2.64
CA LYS A 197 -5.84 -14.71 2.05
C LYS A 197 -5.77 -14.20 0.61
N ILE A 198 -4.79 -13.35 0.33
CA ILE A 198 -4.53 -12.86 -1.03
C ILE A 198 -4.21 -14.03 -1.96
N LEU A 199 -3.39 -14.99 -1.50
CA LEU A 199 -2.90 -16.10 -2.32
C LEU A 199 -3.96 -17.18 -2.56
N ARG A 200 -4.79 -17.50 -1.56
CA ARG A 200 -5.83 -18.56 -1.68
C ARG A 200 -6.88 -18.30 -2.76
N LYS A 201 -7.08 -17.06 -3.18
CA LYS A 201 -8.08 -16.71 -4.21
C LYS A 201 -7.53 -16.84 -5.64
N ASN A 202 -6.22 -16.90 -5.78
CA ASN A 202 -5.55 -16.99 -7.09
C ASN A 202 -5.11 -18.46 -7.42
N ALA A 203 -5.42 -19.41 -6.58
CA ALA A 203 -5.26 -20.84 -6.77
C ALA A 203 -6.60 -21.50 -7.13
#